data_1523e16cef64d070f80a7000590749e4
#
_entry.id   1523e16cef64d070f80a7000590749e4
#
_cell.length_a   1.000
_cell.length_b   1.000
_cell.length_c   1.000
_cell.angle_alpha   90.00
_cell.angle_beta   90.00
_cell.angle_gamma   90.00
#
_symmetry.space_group_name_H-M   'P 1'
#
loop_
_entity.id
_entity.type
_entity.pdbx_description
1 polymer ?
#
loop_
_entity_poly.entity_id
_entity_poly.type
_entity_poly.pdbx_seq_one_letter_code
_entity_poly.pdbx_strand_id
1 'polypeptide(L)'
;MTAAHPAHEEMHAAGKALGLDHLKLGMWFFLASEVMFFGGLIAAFAHYKVNRPAPETAALDVLLVGLNTFLLLTSSFTVVRGLAAIQAGSRRGLIAYLALTVLLGAAFLSGQGYEFASLYRDGIKLTSSLFGSSFFTLTGFHGLHVLVGVLWALATLIKAARGGYTAQDFIGVEIFGLYWHFVDVVWIVLFTVIYLL
;
A
#
# COMPACT_ATOMS: atom_id res chain seq x y z
N MET A 1 -6.95 -18.50 37.75
CA MET A 1 -6.96 -19.41 36.61
C MET A 1 -8.34 -19.29 35.96
N THR A 2 -8.46 -18.42 34.95
CA THR A 2 -9.69 -18.24 34.16
C THR A 2 -9.71 -19.33 33.08
N ALA A 3 -10.65 -20.28 33.19
CA ALA A 3 -10.86 -21.30 32.17
C ALA A 3 -11.23 -20.60 30.84
N ALA A 4 -10.47 -20.86 29.79
CA ALA A 4 -10.79 -20.38 28.45
C ALA A 4 -12.18 -20.91 28.04
N HIS A 5 -13.04 -20.04 27.49
CA HIS A 5 -14.40 -20.37 27.12
C HIS A 5 -14.36 -21.42 26.00
N PRO A 6 -15.07 -22.57 26.11
CA PRO A 6 -14.98 -23.67 25.15
C PRO A 6 -15.25 -23.25 23.67
N ALA A 7 -16.08 -22.24 23.44
CA ALA A 7 -16.31 -21.67 22.11
C ALA A 7 -15.05 -21.03 21.49
N HIS A 8 -14.09 -20.59 22.28
CA HIS A 8 -12.81 -20.05 21.79
C HIS A 8 -11.89 -21.17 21.28
N GLU A 9 -11.87 -22.31 21.96
CA GLU A 9 -11.07 -23.49 21.56
C GLU A 9 -11.64 -24.13 20.31
N GLU A 10 -12.98 -24.25 20.20
CA GLU A 10 -13.64 -24.80 19.00
C GLU A 10 -13.43 -23.91 17.78
N MET A 11 -13.47 -22.59 17.92
CA MET A 11 -13.22 -21.64 16.84
C MET A 11 -11.74 -21.66 16.39
N HIS A 12 -10.80 -21.82 17.32
CA HIS A 12 -9.39 -22.02 17.01
C HIS A 12 -9.13 -23.36 16.32
N ALA A 13 -9.79 -24.43 16.73
CA ALA A 13 -9.69 -25.74 16.12
C ALA A 13 -10.30 -25.77 14.71
N ALA A 14 -11.44 -25.13 14.50
CA ALA A 14 -12.08 -24.99 13.19
C ALA A 14 -11.25 -24.15 12.22
N GLY A 15 -10.65 -23.04 12.69
CA GLY A 15 -9.72 -22.23 11.89
C GLY A 15 -8.47 -22.99 11.46
N LYS A 16 -7.90 -23.79 12.36
CA LYS A 16 -6.77 -24.67 12.08
C LYS A 16 -7.13 -25.81 11.10
N ALA A 17 -8.33 -26.37 11.21
CA ALA A 17 -8.83 -27.41 10.31
C ALA A 17 -9.07 -26.90 8.89
N LEU A 18 -9.41 -25.62 8.73
CA LEU A 18 -9.60 -24.94 7.43
C LEU A 18 -8.28 -24.38 6.87
N GLY A 19 -7.14 -24.49 7.58
CA GLY A 19 -5.86 -23.93 7.16
C GLY A 19 -5.86 -22.38 7.09
N LEU A 20 -6.87 -21.73 7.67
CA LEU A 20 -7.01 -20.28 7.68
C LEU A 20 -6.34 -19.70 8.92
N ASP A 21 -5.28 -18.93 8.70
CA ASP A 21 -4.70 -18.12 9.77
C ASP A 21 -5.61 -16.91 10.04
N HIS A 22 -6.08 -16.77 11.28
CA HIS A 22 -7.00 -15.68 11.68
C HIS A 22 -6.44 -14.28 11.34
N LEU A 23 -5.12 -14.12 11.38
CA LEU A 23 -4.48 -12.87 11.03
C LEU A 23 -4.58 -12.58 9.53
N LYS A 24 -4.41 -13.60 8.68
CA LYS A 24 -4.60 -13.47 7.23
C LYS A 24 -6.07 -13.18 6.90
N LEU A 25 -6.99 -13.88 7.55
CA LEU A 25 -8.42 -13.65 7.34
C LEU A 25 -8.81 -12.22 7.73
N GLY A 26 -8.34 -11.72 8.89
CA GLY A 26 -8.54 -10.34 9.30
C GLY A 26 -7.99 -9.34 8.29
N MET A 27 -6.79 -9.59 7.73
CA MET A 27 -6.21 -8.76 6.67
C MET A 27 -7.08 -8.76 5.41
N TRP A 28 -7.61 -9.91 4.98
CA TRP A 28 -8.51 -9.98 3.82
C TRP A 28 -9.79 -9.18 4.01
N PHE A 29 -10.42 -9.22 5.19
CA PHE A 29 -11.59 -8.38 5.49
C PHE A 29 -11.23 -6.89 5.49
N PHE A 30 -10.09 -6.52 6.06
CA PHE A 30 -9.60 -5.15 6.01
C PHE A 30 -9.39 -4.69 4.56
N LEU A 31 -8.68 -5.48 3.73
CA LEU A 31 -8.45 -5.15 2.32
C LEU A 31 -9.77 -5.05 1.53
N ALA A 32 -10.76 -5.91 1.82
CA ALA A 32 -12.07 -5.81 1.20
C ALA A 32 -12.78 -4.48 1.52
N SER A 33 -12.66 -3.98 2.76
CA SER A 33 -13.19 -2.66 3.11
C SER A 33 -12.46 -1.53 2.39
N GLU A 34 -11.14 -1.64 2.21
CA GLU A 34 -10.34 -0.65 1.49
C GLU A 34 -10.64 -0.61 -0.01
N VAL A 35 -10.96 -1.77 -0.62
CA VAL A 35 -11.46 -1.83 -2.01
C VAL A 35 -12.74 -1.00 -2.16
N MET A 36 -13.68 -1.10 -1.21
CA MET A 36 -14.91 -0.31 -1.23
C MET A 36 -14.62 1.18 -1.05
N PHE A 37 -13.72 1.53 -0.12
CA PHE A 37 -13.31 2.90 0.15
C PHE A 37 -12.67 3.56 -1.08
N PHE A 38 -11.61 2.97 -1.63
CA PHE A 38 -10.95 3.51 -2.82
C PHE A 38 -11.84 3.42 -4.06
N GLY A 39 -12.63 2.36 -4.21
CA GLY A 39 -13.59 2.21 -5.30
C GLY A 39 -14.59 3.36 -5.37
N GLY A 40 -15.11 3.80 -4.23
CA GLY A 40 -15.99 4.97 -4.13
C GLY A 40 -15.30 6.26 -4.57
N LEU A 41 -14.07 6.51 -4.09
CA LEU A 41 -13.29 7.70 -4.45
C LEU A 41 -12.89 7.71 -5.94
N ILE A 42 -12.46 6.56 -6.48
CA ILE A 42 -12.11 6.40 -7.89
C ILE A 42 -13.34 6.62 -8.79
N ALA A 43 -14.49 6.04 -8.43
CA ALA A 43 -15.72 6.22 -9.19
C ALA A 43 -16.16 7.70 -9.20
N ALA A 44 -16.08 8.39 -8.07
CA ALA A 44 -16.39 9.82 -7.97
C ALA A 44 -15.45 10.66 -8.85
N PHE A 45 -14.14 10.40 -8.82
CA PHE A 45 -13.15 11.09 -9.66
C PHE A 45 -13.40 10.82 -11.15
N ALA A 46 -13.59 9.55 -11.54
CA ALA A 46 -13.83 9.16 -12.92
C ALA A 46 -15.11 9.78 -13.49
N HIS A 47 -16.20 9.77 -12.71
CA HIS A 47 -17.46 10.43 -13.08
C HIS A 47 -17.27 11.93 -13.34
N TYR A 48 -16.51 12.60 -12.48
CA TYR A 48 -16.19 14.01 -12.65
C TYR A 48 -15.37 14.24 -13.93
N LYS A 49 -14.28 13.47 -14.13
CA LYS A 49 -13.36 13.64 -15.25
C LYS A 49 -14.05 13.48 -16.61
N VAL A 50 -14.96 12.50 -16.74
CA VAL A 50 -15.72 12.25 -17.98
C VAL A 50 -16.70 13.39 -18.28
N ASN A 51 -17.36 13.94 -17.26
CA ASN A 51 -18.44 14.92 -17.47
C ASN A 51 -17.95 16.38 -17.49
N ARG A 52 -16.73 16.66 -17.03
CA ARG A 52 -16.16 18.01 -16.95
C ARG A 52 -14.66 17.97 -17.27
N PRO A 53 -14.26 18.14 -18.54
CA PRO A 53 -12.86 18.24 -18.91
C PRO A 53 -12.17 19.33 -18.06
N ALA A 54 -11.10 18.96 -17.37
CA ALA A 54 -10.36 19.86 -16.50
C ALA A 54 -9.07 20.29 -17.22
N PRO A 55 -8.86 21.58 -17.52
CA PRO A 55 -7.62 22.05 -18.12
C PRO A 55 -6.40 21.82 -17.22
N GLU A 56 -6.63 21.67 -15.91
CA GLU A 56 -5.61 21.39 -14.91
C GLU A 56 -4.89 20.04 -15.12
N THR A 57 -5.49 19.12 -15.87
CA THR A 57 -4.81 17.83 -16.20
C THR A 57 -3.55 18.02 -17.04
N ALA A 58 -3.44 19.15 -17.78
CA ALA A 58 -2.25 19.48 -18.54
C ALA A 58 -1.03 19.86 -17.66
N ALA A 59 -1.24 20.14 -16.39
CA ALA A 59 -0.18 20.43 -15.43
C ALA A 59 0.44 19.14 -14.80
N LEU A 60 -0.14 17.96 -15.07
CA LEU A 60 0.34 16.70 -14.53
C LEU A 60 1.58 16.21 -15.30
N ASP A 61 2.68 15.96 -14.59
CA ASP A 61 3.90 15.39 -15.17
C ASP A 61 3.82 13.87 -15.24
N VAL A 62 3.28 13.37 -16.35
CA VAL A 62 3.10 11.91 -16.58
C VAL A 62 4.43 11.16 -16.55
N LEU A 63 5.54 11.78 -17.01
CA LEU A 63 6.85 11.11 -17.02
C LEU A 63 7.39 10.94 -15.61
N LEU A 64 7.35 12.00 -14.81
CA LEU A 64 7.80 11.98 -13.41
C LEU A 64 7.00 10.94 -12.62
N VAL A 65 5.67 10.97 -12.75
CA VAL A 65 4.77 10.04 -12.03
C VAL A 65 4.92 8.61 -12.55
N GLY A 66 5.16 8.43 -13.85
CA GLY A 66 5.49 7.12 -14.43
C GLY A 66 6.78 6.51 -13.86
N LEU A 67 7.84 7.30 -13.72
CA LEU A 67 9.08 6.88 -13.06
C LEU A 67 8.84 6.53 -11.58
N ASN A 68 8.06 7.37 -10.90
CA ASN A 68 7.69 7.14 -9.50
C ASN A 68 6.86 5.85 -9.34
N THR A 69 5.95 5.58 -10.27
CA THR A 69 5.18 4.32 -10.35
C THR A 69 6.11 3.12 -10.50
N PHE A 70 7.14 3.22 -11.35
CA PHE A 70 8.12 2.15 -11.51
C PHE A 70 8.89 1.85 -10.22
N LEU A 71 9.23 2.87 -9.41
CA LEU A 71 9.86 2.68 -8.10
C LEU A 71 8.94 1.90 -7.16
N LEU A 72 7.64 2.25 -7.12
CA LEU A 72 6.68 1.59 -6.25
C LEU A 72 6.47 0.12 -6.66
N LEU A 73 6.30 -0.17 -7.95
CA LEU A 73 6.18 -1.54 -8.45
C LEU A 73 7.44 -2.37 -8.20
N THR A 74 8.62 -1.76 -8.34
CA THR A 74 9.90 -2.41 -8.00
C THR A 74 9.95 -2.74 -6.50
N SER A 75 9.42 -1.88 -5.64
CA SER A 75 9.34 -2.15 -4.19
C SER A 75 8.45 -3.36 -3.88
N SER A 76 7.37 -3.55 -4.62
CA SER A 76 6.50 -4.73 -4.51
C SER A 76 7.26 -6.02 -4.82
N PHE A 77 8.06 -6.02 -5.87
CA PHE A 77 8.94 -7.16 -6.19
C PHE A 77 9.95 -7.44 -5.06
N THR A 78 10.50 -6.40 -4.42
CA THR A 78 11.43 -6.60 -3.29
C THR A 78 10.75 -7.25 -2.08
N VAL A 79 9.48 -6.95 -1.81
CA VAL A 79 8.70 -7.63 -0.75
C VAL A 79 8.57 -9.12 -1.02
N VAL A 80 8.23 -9.52 -2.26
CA VAL A 80 8.15 -10.93 -2.67
C VAL A 80 9.50 -11.64 -2.49
N ARG A 81 10.60 -10.98 -2.89
CA ARG A 81 11.96 -11.53 -2.73
C ARG A 81 12.36 -11.64 -1.26
N GLY A 82 11.93 -10.70 -0.42
CA GLY A 82 12.15 -10.73 1.03
C GLY A 82 11.43 -11.91 1.67
N LEU A 83 10.17 -12.13 1.31
CA LEU A 83 9.38 -13.28 1.78
C LEU A 83 10.02 -14.60 1.35
N ALA A 84 10.39 -14.75 0.07
CA ALA A 84 11.07 -15.94 -0.42
C ALA A 84 12.41 -16.19 0.31
N ALA A 85 13.15 -15.13 0.64
CA ALA A 85 14.41 -15.25 1.37
C ALA A 85 14.22 -15.81 2.79
N ILE A 86 13.20 -15.34 3.54
CA ILE A 86 12.96 -15.86 4.89
C ILE A 86 12.41 -17.29 4.87
N GLN A 87 11.60 -17.64 3.89
CA GLN A 87 11.13 -19.04 3.69
C GLN A 87 12.31 -19.99 3.42
N ALA A 88 13.34 -19.51 2.71
CA ALA A 88 14.61 -20.22 2.50
C ALA A 88 15.58 -20.15 3.71
N GLY A 89 15.17 -19.57 4.85
CA GLY A 89 15.99 -19.42 6.05
C GLY A 89 17.00 -18.27 6.00
N SER A 90 17.00 -17.43 4.96
CA SER A 90 17.94 -16.32 4.79
C SER A 90 17.43 -15.03 5.44
N ARG A 91 17.69 -14.86 6.74
CA ARG A 91 17.38 -13.61 7.45
C ARG A 91 18.08 -12.38 6.86
N ARG A 92 19.34 -12.54 6.41
CA ARG A 92 20.07 -11.44 5.78
C ARG A 92 19.41 -10.98 4.49
N GLY A 93 18.89 -11.92 3.70
CA GLY A 93 18.12 -11.63 2.49
C GLY A 93 16.85 -10.85 2.81
N LEU A 94 16.07 -11.29 3.81
CA LEU A 94 14.88 -10.57 4.28
C LEU A 94 15.20 -9.13 4.66
N ILE A 95 16.24 -8.91 5.47
CA ILE A 95 16.65 -7.57 5.92
C ILE A 95 17.02 -6.68 4.71
N ALA A 96 17.80 -7.20 3.78
CA ALA A 96 18.24 -6.44 2.60
C ALA A 96 17.05 -6.04 1.72
N TYR A 97 16.12 -6.96 1.44
CA TYR A 97 14.95 -6.67 0.62
C TYR A 97 13.95 -5.74 1.31
N LEU A 98 13.72 -5.89 2.63
CA LEU A 98 12.87 -4.95 3.39
C LEU A 98 13.48 -3.54 3.44
N ALA A 99 14.80 -3.42 3.62
CA ALA A 99 15.48 -2.13 3.58
C ALA A 99 15.32 -1.46 2.20
N LEU A 100 15.43 -2.23 1.12
CA LEU A 100 15.20 -1.74 -0.24
C LEU A 100 13.73 -1.32 -0.45
N THR A 101 12.77 -2.07 0.09
CA THR A 101 11.34 -1.70 0.08
C THR A 101 11.11 -0.35 0.76
N VAL A 102 11.69 -0.14 1.96
CA VAL A 102 11.58 1.13 2.70
C VAL A 102 12.17 2.29 1.89
N LEU A 103 13.34 2.10 1.27
CA LEU A 103 13.99 3.13 0.46
C LEU A 103 13.16 3.50 -0.77
N LEU A 104 12.65 2.51 -1.50
CA LEU A 104 11.84 2.73 -2.70
C LEU A 104 10.49 3.36 -2.36
N GLY A 105 9.84 2.91 -1.27
CA GLY A 105 8.60 3.52 -0.78
C GLY A 105 8.79 4.97 -0.31
N ALA A 106 9.90 5.26 0.37
CA ALA A 106 10.23 6.64 0.77
C ALA A 106 10.55 7.53 -0.44
N ALA A 107 11.24 6.98 -1.46
CA ALA A 107 11.49 7.68 -2.71
C ALA A 107 10.18 8.02 -3.44
N PHE A 108 9.24 7.07 -3.51
CA PHE A 108 7.90 7.31 -4.06
C PHE A 108 7.17 8.44 -3.33
N LEU A 109 7.13 8.41 -1.99
CA LEU A 109 6.50 9.47 -1.18
C LEU A 109 7.16 10.84 -1.41
N SER A 110 8.48 10.87 -1.58
CA SER A 110 9.21 12.10 -1.88
C SER A 110 8.82 12.67 -3.25
N GLY A 111 8.69 11.81 -4.27
CA GLY A 111 8.23 12.19 -5.60
C GLY A 111 6.79 12.70 -5.60
N GLN A 112 5.89 12.03 -4.87
CA GLN A 112 4.51 12.48 -4.71
C GLN A 112 4.42 13.82 -3.97
N GLY A 113 5.24 14.01 -2.94
CA GLY A 113 5.35 15.30 -2.23
C GLY A 113 5.85 16.43 -3.13
N TYR A 114 6.81 16.13 -4.01
CA TYR A 114 7.29 17.10 -5.00
C TYR A 114 6.19 17.46 -6.00
N GLU A 115 5.45 16.50 -6.53
CA GLU A 115 4.31 16.73 -7.41
C GLU A 115 3.25 17.62 -6.75
N PHE A 116 2.86 17.32 -5.52
CA PHE A 116 1.92 18.13 -4.75
C PHE A 116 2.42 19.56 -4.57
N ALA A 117 3.70 19.74 -4.26
CA ALA A 117 4.30 21.06 -4.11
C ALA A 117 4.34 21.84 -5.44
N SER A 118 4.53 21.15 -6.57
CA SER A 118 4.49 21.76 -7.90
C SER A 118 3.09 22.25 -8.24
N LEU A 119 2.10 21.37 -8.15
CA LEU A 119 0.70 21.70 -8.41
C LEU A 119 0.22 22.86 -7.52
N TYR A 120 0.65 22.89 -6.26
CA TYR A 120 0.30 23.98 -5.34
C TYR A 120 0.88 25.32 -5.79
N ARG A 121 2.10 25.35 -6.36
CA ARG A 121 2.73 26.55 -6.95
C ARG A 121 2.00 27.02 -8.20
N ASP A 122 1.48 26.07 -9.00
CA ASP A 122 0.70 26.34 -10.21
C ASP A 122 -0.74 26.80 -9.88
N GLY A 123 -1.07 26.96 -8.59
CA GLY A 123 -2.36 27.44 -8.13
C GLY A 123 -3.43 26.35 -7.99
N ILE A 124 -3.11 25.10 -8.30
CA ILE A 124 -4.02 23.95 -8.13
C ILE A 124 -3.95 23.52 -6.67
N LYS A 125 -5.03 23.74 -5.93
CA LYS A 125 -5.14 23.47 -4.49
C LYS A 125 -6.36 22.60 -4.22
N LEU A 126 -6.42 22.03 -3.03
CA LEU A 126 -7.58 21.25 -2.57
C LEU A 126 -8.90 22.03 -2.69
N THR A 127 -8.85 23.36 -2.57
CA THR A 127 -10.03 24.24 -2.59
C THR A 127 -10.19 25.07 -3.87
N SER A 128 -9.28 24.94 -4.85
CA SER A 128 -9.29 25.77 -6.05
C SER A 128 -10.34 25.35 -7.07
N SER A 129 -10.56 24.07 -7.21
CA SER A 129 -11.49 23.49 -8.19
C SER A 129 -11.97 22.12 -7.73
N LEU A 130 -13.01 21.61 -8.39
CA LEU A 130 -13.50 20.26 -8.12
C LEU A 130 -12.44 19.20 -8.54
N PHE A 131 -11.65 19.48 -9.57
CA PHE A 131 -10.49 18.66 -9.94
C PHE A 131 -9.48 18.62 -8.79
N GLY A 132 -9.03 19.79 -8.31
CA GLY A 132 -8.10 19.88 -7.20
C GLY A 132 -8.62 19.12 -5.95
N SER A 133 -9.88 19.35 -5.56
CA SER A 133 -10.49 18.66 -4.42
C SER A 133 -10.46 17.14 -4.58
N SER A 134 -10.89 16.62 -5.71
CA SER A 134 -10.97 15.17 -5.94
C SER A 134 -9.59 14.53 -6.13
N PHE A 135 -8.68 15.21 -6.84
CA PHE A 135 -7.30 14.77 -7.04
C PHE A 135 -6.54 14.66 -5.72
N PHE A 136 -6.47 15.76 -4.95
CA PHE A 136 -5.72 15.76 -3.68
C PHE A 136 -6.34 14.84 -2.62
N THR A 137 -7.68 14.68 -2.62
CA THR A 137 -8.33 13.72 -1.73
C THR A 137 -7.92 12.29 -2.09
N LEU A 138 -8.09 11.91 -3.36
CA LEU A 138 -7.84 10.54 -3.82
C LEU A 138 -6.37 10.15 -3.68
N THR A 139 -5.46 10.98 -4.23
CA THR A 139 -4.01 10.72 -4.18
C THR A 139 -3.42 10.93 -2.79
N GLY A 140 -4.00 11.83 -2.00
CA GLY A 140 -3.59 12.07 -0.61
C GLY A 140 -3.93 10.90 0.31
N PHE A 141 -5.13 10.32 0.20
CA PHE A 141 -5.46 9.09 0.94
C PHE A 141 -4.58 7.93 0.52
N HIS A 142 -4.30 7.80 -0.78
CA HIS A 142 -3.35 6.79 -1.24
C HIS A 142 -1.95 7.02 -0.66
N GLY A 143 -1.43 8.24 -0.72
CA GLY A 143 -0.12 8.58 -0.14
C GLY A 143 -0.06 8.33 1.37
N LEU A 144 -1.15 8.54 2.11
CA LEU A 144 -1.26 8.17 3.52
C LEU A 144 -1.13 6.66 3.72
N HIS A 145 -1.77 5.84 2.88
CA HIS A 145 -1.64 4.38 2.93
C HIS A 145 -0.22 3.93 2.61
N VAL A 146 0.44 4.53 1.61
CA VAL A 146 1.87 4.27 1.33
C VAL A 146 2.73 4.64 2.54
N LEU A 147 2.50 5.78 3.19
CA LEU A 147 3.23 6.19 4.39
C LEU A 147 3.07 5.19 5.52
N VAL A 148 1.83 4.76 5.81
CA VAL A 148 1.56 3.71 6.80
C VAL A 148 2.28 2.42 6.43
N GLY A 149 2.28 2.04 5.16
CA GLY A 149 3.00 0.89 4.65
C GLY A 149 4.51 0.98 4.83
N VAL A 150 5.12 2.15 4.57
CA VAL A 150 6.57 2.39 4.79
C VAL A 150 6.91 2.29 6.29
N LEU A 151 6.09 2.85 7.17
CA LEU A 151 6.26 2.72 8.62
C LEU A 151 6.13 1.27 9.08
N TRP A 152 5.19 0.52 8.50
CA TRP A 152 5.04 -0.91 8.78
C TRP A 152 6.22 -1.73 8.24
N ALA A 153 6.70 -1.43 7.02
CA ALA A 153 7.92 -2.04 6.48
C ALA A 153 9.12 -1.81 7.40
N LEU A 154 9.27 -0.59 7.93
CA LEU A 154 10.33 -0.25 8.89
C LEU A 154 10.20 -1.04 10.20
N ALA A 155 8.99 -1.16 10.75
CA ALA A 155 8.74 -1.96 11.96
C ALA A 155 9.06 -3.46 11.70
N THR A 156 8.67 -3.99 10.53
CA THR A 156 8.96 -5.35 10.08
C THR A 156 10.48 -5.55 9.91
N LEU A 157 11.17 -4.58 9.33
CA LEU A 157 12.64 -4.57 9.18
C LEU A 157 13.34 -4.60 10.55
N ILE A 158 12.92 -3.77 11.49
CA ILE A 158 13.47 -3.74 12.86
C ILE A 158 13.25 -5.09 13.55
N LYS A 159 12.04 -5.68 13.43
CA LYS A 159 11.75 -7.01 13.98
C LYS A 159 12.63 -8.09 13.32
N ALA A 160 12.81 -8.06 11.99
CA ALA A 160 13.71 -8.96 11.27
C ALA A 160 15.17 -8.80 11.74
N ALA A 161 15.65 -7.56 11.93
CA ALA A 161 16.99 -7.27 12.42
C ALA A 161 17.24 -7.78 13.84
N ARG A 162 16.19 -7.85 14.67
CA ARG A 162 16.25 -8.42 16.03
C ARG A 162 16.06 -9.95 16.07
N GLY A 163 15.86 -10.62 14.93
CA GLY A 163 15.67 -12.08 14.88
C GLY A 163 14.25 -12.55 15.12
N GLY A 164 13.27 -11.67 15.01
CA GLY A 164 11.87 -11.97 15.29
C GLY A 164 11.15 -12.72 14.17
N TYR A 165 11.85 -13.18 13.11
CA TYR A 165 11.30 -14.00 12.04
C TYR A 165 12.23 -15.18 11.74
N THR A 166 11.63 -16.33 11.44
CA THR A 166 12.31 -17.57 11.05
C THR A 166 11.63 -18.19 9.82
N ALA A 167 12.24 -19.25 9.27
CA ALA A 167 11.61 -20.01 8.17
C ALA A 167 10.27 -20.65 8.54
N GLN A 168 9.98 -20.83 9.84
CA GLN A 168 8.73 -21.41 10.35
C GLN A 168 7.73 -20.35 10.85
N ASP A 169 8.22 -19.13 11.19
CA ASP A 169 7.39 -18.04 11.68
C ASP A 169 7.72 -16.75 10.90
N PHE A 170 7.00 -16.55 9.82
CA PHE A 170 7.10 -15.39 8.92
C PHE A 170 5.75 -14.73 8.60
N ILE A 171 4.68 -15.11 9.32
CA ILE A 171 3.32 -14.64 9.08
C ILE A 171 3.21 -13.11 9.03
N GLY A 172 3.96 -12.40 9.87
CA GLY A 172 3.97 -10.93 9.87
C GLY A 172 4.54 -10.33 8.58
N VAL A 173 5.49 -11.01 7.92
CA VAL A 173 6.02 -10.57 6.61
C VAL A 173 4.98 -10.81 5.51
N GLU A 174 4.25 -11.91 5.55
CA GLU A 174 3.19 -12.22 4.59
C GLU A 174 2.04 -11.21 4.68
N ILE A 175 1.57 -10.88 5.91
CA ILE A 175 0.48 -9.93 6.12
C ILE A 175 0.89 -8.53 5.67
N PHE A 176 2.12 -8.11 5.97
CA PHE A 176 2.68 -6.88 5.44
C PHE A 176 2.70 -6.89 3.91
N GLY A 177 3.13 -8.00 3.31
CA GLY A 177 3.17 -8.16 1.85
C GLY A 177 1.79 -8.02 1.21
N LEU A 178 0.74 -8.63 1.78
CA LEU A 178 -0.64 -8.48 1.30
C LEU A 178 -1.08 -7.01 1.29
N TYR A 179 -0.80 -6.28 2.38
CA TYR A 179 -1.12 -4.85 2.47
C TYR A 179 -0.36 -4.04 1.41
N TRP A 180 0.96 -4.26 1.27
CA TRP A 180 1.81 -3.52 0.34
C TRP A 180 1.38 -3.71 -1.10
N HIS A 181 1.11 -4.97 -1.50
CA HIS A 181 0.63 -5.28 -2.85
C HIS A 181 -0.74 -4.66 -3.13
N PHE A 182 -1.64 -4.63 -2.14
CA PHE A 182 -2.92 -3.95 -2.29
C PHE A 182 -2.72 -2.45 -2.58
N VAL A 183 -1.87 -1.78 -1.82
CA VAL A 183 -1.56 -0.34 -2.03
C VAL A 183 -1.01 -0.11 -3.43
N ASP A 184 -0.13 -0.98 -3.94
CA ASP A 184 0.40 -0.92 -5.30
C ASP A 184 -0.68 -1.09 -6.36
N VAL A 185 -1.59 -2.07 -6.19
CA VAL A 185 -2.71 -2.29 -7.12
C VAL A 185 -3.61 -1.06 -7.18
N VAL A 186 -3.93 -0.47 -6.03
CA VAL A 186 -4.70 0.79 -5.97
C VAL A 186 -3.97 1.88 -6.76
N TRP A 187 -2.65 2.00 -6.61
CA TRP A 187 -1.86 3.00 -7.35
C TRP A 187 -1.92 2.81 -8.86
N ILE A 188 -1.80 1.57 -9.36
CA ILE A 188 -1.90 1.28 -10.79
C ILE A 188 -3.25 1.78 -11.34
N VAL A 189 -4.35 1.53 -10.63
CA VAL A 189 -5.68 2.01 -11.03
C VAL A 189 -5.73 3.54 -11.00
N LEU A 190 -5.22 4.17 -9.93
CA LEU A 190 -5.14 5.62 -9.80
C LEU A 190 -4.32 6.25 -10.92
N PHE A 191 -3.12 5.74 -11.17
CA PHE A 191 -2.26 6.21 -12.24
C PHE A 191 -2.95 6.13 -13.60
N THR A 192 -3.61 5.01 -13.89
CA THR A 192 -4.37 4.84 -15.13
C THR A 192 -5.50 5.86 -15.25
N VAL A 193 -6.33 6.00 -14.23
CA VAL A 193 -7.53 6.87 -14.29
C VAL A 193 -7.16 8.36 -14.27
N ILE A 194 -6.12 8.74 -13.54
CA ILE A 194 -5.75 10.17 -13.38
C ILE A 194 -4.88 10.64 -14.53
N TYR A 195 -3.86 9.87 -14.91
CA TYR A 195 -2.77 10.34 -15.79
C TYR A 195 -2.85 9.80 -17.23
N LEU A 196 -3.48 8.62 -17.47
CA LEU A 196 -3.50 8.00 -18.78
C LEU A 196 -4.84 8.12 -19.52
N LEU A 197 -5.95 8.19 -18.83
CA LEU A 197 -7.30 8.41 -19.37
C LEU A 197 -7.66 9.89 -19.35
#